data_f62a64968dd66df248806e33732a3d90
#
_entry.id   f62a64968dd66df248806e33732a3d90
#
_cell.length_a   1.000
_cell.length_b   1.000
_cell.length_c   1.000
_cell.angle_alpha   90.00
_cell.angle_beta   90.00
_cell.angle_gamma   90.00
#
_symmetry.space_group_name_H-M   'P 1'
#
loop_
_entity.id
_entity.type
_entity.pdbx_description
1 polymer ?
#
loop_
_entity_poly.entity_id
_entity_poly.type
_entity_poly.pdbx_seq_one_letter_code
_entity_poly.pdbx_strand_id
1 'polypeptide(L)'
;MDAKQKKWVVIGVLVVGILGLAVILYLNVRPEPPIPGVVQFPRPSRGHDNNTQFAYASFPVPPAGGVHWDSWQNCGVYEEPVQTGHAVHSLEHGAVWITYHPDLAASDVAKLRTFVEGDSHMLLSPYPDQPSPVVLTAWGVQLQLDNANDGRIARFISRYRQGPFTP
;
A
#
# COMPACT_ATOMS: atom_id res chain seq x y z
N MET A 1 50.90 -6.41 27.70
CA MET A 1 49.87 -5.35 27.91
C MET A 1 49.55 -5.31 29.39
N ASP A 2 49.74 -4.16 30.02
CA ASP A 2 49.45 -3.99 31.44
C ASP A 2 47.91 -3.88 31.69
N ALA A 3 47.50 -3.97 32.97
CA ALA A 3 46.10 -3.92 33.32
C ALA A 3 45.37 -2.63 32.88
N LYS A 4 46.06 -1.49 32.84
CA LYS A 4 45.56 -0.20 32.40
C LYS A 4 45.32 -0.19 30.89
N GLN A 5 46.23 -0.75 30.10
CA GLN A 5 46.07 -0.89 28.66
C GLN A 5 44.90 -1.82 28.30
N LYS A 6 44.77 -2.97 28.99
CA LYS A 6 43.62 -3.88 28.79
C LYS A 6 42.28 -3.19 29.05
N LYS A 7 42.21 -2.40 30.14
CA LYS A 7 40.99 -1.62 30.46
C LYS A 7 40.61 -0.64 29.35
N TRP A 8 41.56 0.11 28.82
CA TRP A 8 41.30 1.05 27.72
C TRP A 8 40.91 0.36 26.41
N VAL A 9 41.51 -0.79 26.10
CA VAL A 9 41.08 -1.59 24.93
C VAL A 9 39.64 -2.08 25.09
N VAL A 10 39.26 -2.60 26.25
CA VAL A 10 37.88 -3.05 26.52
C VAL A 10 36.91 -1.88 26.39
N ILE A 11 37.21 -0.71 26.98
CA ILE A 11 36.38 0.48 26.88
C ILE A 11 36.24 0.91 25.41
N GLY A 12 37.32 0.92 24.64
CA GLY A 12 37.28 1.27 23.22
C GLY A 12 36.37 0.33 22.40
N VAL A 13 36.47 -0.98 22.62
CA VAL A 13 35.61 -1.97 21.96
C VAL A 13 34.14 -1.77 22.32
N LEU A 14 33.83 -1.52 23.61
CA LEU A 14 32.46 -1.26 24.05
C LEU A 14 31.90 0.03 23.44
N VAL A 15 32.67 1.11 23.38
CA VAL A 15 32.23 2.37 22.76
C VAL A 15 31.94 2.18 21.27
N VAL A 16 32.83 1.48 20.53
CA VAL A 16 32.63 1.19 19.11
C VAL A 16 31.36 0.31 18.91
N GLY A 17 31.16 -0.69 19.76
CA GLY A 17 29.96 -1.53 19.75
C GLY A 17 28.66 -0.73 19.98
N ILE A 18 28.65 0.14 20.98
CA ILE A 18 27.48 1.02 21.28
C ILE A 18 27.21 1.97 20.12
N LEU A 19 28.25 2.61 19.56
CA LEU A 19 28.08 3.51 18.42
C LEU A 19 27.57 2.74 17.18
N GLY A 20 28.07 1.54 16.92
CA GLY A 20 27.59 0.69 15.85
C GLY A 20 26.10 0.33 16.03
N LEU A 21 25.71 -0.07 17.23
CA LEU A 21 24.31 -0.36 17.54
C LEU A 21 23.41 0.88 17.39
N ALA A 22 23.89 2.05 17.87
CA ALA A 22 23.14 3.29 17.73
C ALA A 22 22.92 3.69 16.26
N VAL A 23 23.94 3.49 15.40
CA VAL A 23 23.81 3.73 13.97
C VAL A 23 22.82 2.75 13.33
N ILE A 24 22.90 1.47 13.67
CA ILE A 24 21.95 0.46 13.16
C ILE A 24 20.52 0.84 13.57
N LEU A 25 20.29 1.16 14.85
CA LEU A 25 18.97 1.58 15.33
C LEU A 25 18.50 2.85 14.62
N TYR A 26 19.36 3.84 14.47
CA TYR A 26 19.03 5.07 13.77
C TYR A 26 18.63 4.83 12.31
N LEU A 27 19.35 3.97 11.60
CA LEU A 27 19.03 3.63 10.21
C LEU A 27 17.71 2.85 10.08
N ASN A 28 17.37 2.00 11.06
CA ASN A 28 16.13 1.23 11.08
C ASN A 28 14.90 2.06 11.51
N VAL A 29 15.09 3.14 12.26
CA VAL A 29 13.98 4.00 12.75
C VAL A 29 13.72 5.19 11.82
N ARG A 30 14.56 5.40 10.81
CA ARG A 30 14.33 6.49 9.84
C ARG A 30 12.96 6.32 9.17
N PRO A 31 12.07 7.33 9.21
CA PRO A 31 10.86 7.29 8.42
C PRO A 31 11.21 7.13 6.95
N GLU A 32 10.56 6.20 6.28
CA GLU A 32 10.71 6.09 4.84
C GLU A 32 10.30 7.39 4.15
N PRO A 33 11.04 7.84 3.16
CA PRO A 33 10.68 9.05 2.43
C PRO A 33 9.30 8.87 1.77
N PRO A 34 8.51 9.95 1.67
CA PRO A 34 7.21 9.88 1.02
C PRO A 34 7.34 9.34 -0.40
N ILE A 35 6.33 8.62 -0.84
CA ILE A 35 6.25 8.15 -2.23
C ILE A 35 5.72 9.29 -3.08
N PRO A 36 6.47 9.79 -4.08
CA PRO A 36 6.01 10.89 -4.92
C PRO A 36 4.70 10.55 -5.64
N GLY A 37 3.77 11.49 -5.66
CA GLY A 37 2.47 11.33 -6.33
C GLY A 37 1.40 10.61 -5.50
N VAL A 38 1.72 10.12 -4.31
CA VAL A 38 0.69 9.59 -3.42
C VAL A 38 -0.16 10.74 -2.87
N VAL A 39 -1.46 10.63 -3.07
CA VAL A 39 -2.47 11.53 -2.52
C VAL A 39 -3.07 10.89 -1.27
N GLN A 40 -3.17 11.66 -0.19
CA GLN A 40 -3.86 11.27 1.04
C GLN A 40 -5.20 11.99 1.11
N PHE A 41 -6.23 11.24 1.45
CA PHE A 41 -7.59 11.77 1.65
C PHE A 41 -7.89 11.91 3.14
N PRO A 42 -8.75 12.86 3.53
CA PRO A 42 -9.24 12.92 4.90
C PRO A 42 -9.80 11.56 5.31
N ARG A 43 -9.68 11.20 6.60
CA ARG A 43 -10.11 9.88 7.10
C ARG A 43 -11.50 9.54 6.59
N PRO A 44 -11.65 8.51 5.73
CA PRO A 44 -12.95 8.13 5.20
C PRO A 44 -13.85 7.60 6.30
N SER A 45 -15.18 7.75 6.10
CA SER A 45 -16.18 7.10 6.96
C SER A 45 -16.01 5.57 6.89
N ARG A 46 -16.21 4.90 8.02
CA ARG A 46 -16.17 3.42 8.16
C ARG A 46 -17.59 2.83 8.28
N GLY A 47 -18.59 3.58 7.86
CA GLY A 47 -20.00 3.13 7.92
C GLY A 47 -20.28 2.02 6.91
N HIS A 48 -21.12 1.05 7.31
CA HIS A 48 -21.62 0.00 6.44
C HIS A 48 -23.07 0.27 6.07
N ASP A 49 -23.43 0.07 4.80
CA ASP A 49 -24.80 0.13 4.30
C ASP A 49 -24.94 -0.79 3.07
N ASN A 50 -25.72 -1.85 3.22
CA ASN A 50 -25.94 -2.84 2.16
C ASN A 50 -27.10 -2.48 1.22
N ASN A 51 -27.83 -1.38 1.51
CA ASN A 51 -29.05 -1.03 0.78
C ASN A 51 -28.83 0.03 -0.29
N THR A 52 -27.65 0.62 -0.36
CA THR A 52 -27.38 1.76 -1.24
C THR A 52 -26.35 1.41 -2.32
N GLN A 53 -26.63 1.84 -3.54
CA GLN A 53 -25.55 2.06 -4.52
C GLN A 53 -24.84 3.35 -4.10
N PHE A 54 -23.62 3.21 -3.58
CA PHE A 54 -22.87 4.35 -3.09
C PHE A 54 -22.46 5.27 -4.24
N ALA A 55 -22.93 6.49 -4.19
CA ALA A 55 -22.37 7.55 -5.01
C ALA A 55 -21.03 7.98 -4.40
N TYR A 56 -19.94 7.38 -4.85
CA TYR A 56 -18.57 7.79 -4.47
C TYR A 56 -18.13 9.12 -5.15
N ALA A 57 -19.10 9.96 -5.51
CA ALA A 57 -18.85 11.20 -6.27
C ALA A 57 -17.93 12.22 -5.55
N SER A 58 -17.77 12.09 -4.24
CA SER A 58 -16.85 12.92 -3.44
C SER A 58 -15.50 12.29 -3.18
N PHE A 59 -15.26 11.09 -3.68
CA PHE A 59 -14.01 10.36 -3.54
C PHE A 59 -13.28 10.23 -4.87
N PRO A 60 -11.96 9.95 -4.83
CA PRO A 60 -11.26 9.61 -6.05
C PRO A 60 -11.84 8.36 -6.70
N VAL A 61 -11.58 8.18 -7.98
CA VAL A 61 -11.98 6.99 -8.73
C VAL A 61 -10.72 6.16 -9.04
N PRO A 62 -10.63 4.91 -8.58
CA PRO A 62 -11.50 4.19 -7.63
C PRO A 62 -11.56 4.83 -6.24
N PRO A 63 -12.62 4.59 -5.45
CA PRO A 63 -12.75 5.20 -4.12
C PRO A 63 -11.73 4.62 -3.13
N ALA A 64 -11.13 5.51 -2.32
CA ALA A 64 -10.13 5.15 -1.31
C ALA A 64 -10.75 4.98 0.09
N GLY A 65 -12.00 4.65 0.19
CA GLY A 65 -12.76 4.47 1.44
C GLY A 65 -14.12 5.14 1.41
N GLY A 66 -14.78 5.31 2.55
CA GLY A 66 -16.12 5.84 2.67
C GLY A 66 -17.12 4.78 3.11
N VAL A 67 -18.41 5.13 3.14
CA VAL A 67 -19.48 4.16 3.44
C VAL A 67 -19.47 3.07 2.36
N HIS A 68 -19.55 1.80 2.76
CA HIS A 68 -19.40 0.66 1.87
C HIS A 68 -20.23 -0.53 2.37
N TRP A 69 -20.20 -1.65 1.67
CA TRP A 69 -20.93 -2.86 2.07
C TRP A 69 -20.21 -3.57 3.23
N ASP A 70 -20.94 -4.35 4.03
CA ASP A 70 -20.44 -5.04 5.23
C ASP A 70 -19.66 -6.33 4.94
N SER A 71 -19.46 -6.67 3.67
CA SER A 71 -18.71 -7.84 3.26
C SER A 71 -17.60 -7.45 2.29
N TRP A 72 -16.46 -8.10 2.43
CA TRP A 72 -15.27 -7.82 1.61
C TRP A 72 -15.26 -8.53 0.27
N GLN A 73 -14.49 -8.01 -0.68
CA GLN A 73 -14.05 -8.71 -1.87
C GLN A 73 -12.91 -9.66 -1.50
N ASN A 74 -13.00 -10.94 -1.88
CA ASN A 74 -11.87 -11.85 -1.72
C ASN A 74 -10.63 -11.31 -2.44
N CYS A 75 -9.46 -11.43 -1.80
CA CYS A 75 -8.21 -11.06 -2.44
C CYS A 75 -7.93 -11.95 -3.66
N GLY A 76 -7.30 -11.38 -4.68
CA GLY A 76 -6.98 -12.11 -5.91
C GLY A 76 -7.03 -11.25 -7.17
N VAL A 77 -6.90 -11.92 -8.29
CA VAL A 77 -6.91 -11.34 -9.63
C VAL A 77 -8.27 -11.57 -10.27
N TYR A 78 -8.87 -10.50 -10.78
CA TYR A 78 -10.16 -10.49 -11.44
C TYR A 78 -10.01 -9.96 -12.87
N GLU A 79 -10.66 -10.61 -13.82
CA GLU A 79 -10.67 -10.22 -15.23
C GLU A 79 -11.85 -9.30 -15.56
N GLU A 80 -12.83 -9.23 -14.67
CA GLU A 80 -13.99 -8.34 -14.73
C GLU A 80 -13.97 -7.34 -13.59
N PRO A 81 -14.64 -6.18 -13.73
CA PRO A 81 -14.80 -5.22 -12.64
C PRO A 81 -15.44 -5.87 -11.42
N VAL A 82 -14.84 -5.64 -10.25
CA VAL A 82 -15.41 -6.10 -8.97
C VAL A 82 -16.42 -5.08 -8.43
N GLN A 83 -17.29 -5.54 -7.54
CA GLN A 83 -18.22 -4.63 -6.85
C GLN A 83 -17.45 -3.68 -5.93
N THR A 84 -17.56 -2.40 -6.25
CA THR A 84 -16.78 -1.35 -5.57
C THR A 84 -16.98 -1.34 -4.06
N GLY A 85 -18.24 -1.55 -3.58
CA GLY A 85 -18.55 -1.57 -2.15
C GLY A 85 -17.81 -2.68 -1.40
N HIS A 86 -17.65 -3.88 -1.99
CA HIS A 86 -16.87 -4.97 -1.42
C HIS A 86 -15.37 -4.70 -1.48
N ALA A 87 -14.87 -4.13 -2.58
CA ALA A 87 -13.46 -3.77 -2.69
C ALA A 87 -13.06 -2.72 -1.65
N VAL A 88 -13.90 -1.70 -1.41
CA VAL A 88 -13.68 -0.68 -0.37
C VAL A 88 -13.64 -1.32 1.02
N HIS A 89 -14.49 -2.31 1.33
CA HIS A 89 -14.41 -3.05 2.59
C HIS A 89 -13.05 -3.78 2.73
N SER A 90 -12.56 -4.37 1.65
CA SER A 90 -11.22 -4.99 1.66
C SER A 90 -10.11 -3.97 1.95
N LEU A 91 -10.22 -2.73 1.43
CA LEU A 91 -9.27 -1.66 1.78
C LEU A 91 -9.31 -1.32 3.27
N GLU A 92 -10.49 -1.30 3.89
CA GLU A 92 -10.64 -1.10 5.35
C GLU A 92 -9.86 -2.17 6.14
N HIS A 93 -9.85 -3.41 5.66
CA HIS A 93 -9.08 -4.50 6.25
C HIS A 93 -7.62 -4.55 5.81
N GLY A 94 -7.10 -3.49 5.20
CA GLY A 94 -5.69 -3.35 4.87
C GLY A 94 -5.28 -3.90 3.51
N ALA A 95 -6.23 -4.18 2.62
CA ALA A 95 -5.88 -4.55 1.26
C ALA A 95 -5.35 -3.36 0.46
N VAL A 96 -4.53 -3.66 -0.53
CA VAL A 96 -4.21 -2.77 -1.64
C VAL A 96 -4.95 -3.25 -2.87
N TRP A 97 -5.70 -2.37 -3.48
CA TRP A 97 -6.42 -2.62 -4.71
C TRP A 97 -5.69 -1.97 -5.88
N ILE A 98 -5.12 -2.78 -6.76
CA ILE A 98 -4.57 -2.34 -8.03
C ILE A 98 -5.70 -2.39 -9.04
N THR A 99 -5.98 -1.27 -9.68
CA THR A 99 -6.93 -1.22 -10.78
C THR A 99 -6.24 -0.79 -12.06
N TYR A 100 -6.76 -1.27 -13.20
CA TYR A 100 -6.23 -0.92 -14.49
C TYR A 100 -7.36 -0.54 -15.47
N HIS A 101 -7.05 0.39 -16.37
CA HIS A 101 -7.98 0.73 -17.46
C HIS A 101 -8.09 -0.46 -18.42
N PRO A 102 -9.29 -0.84 -18.91
CA PRO A 102 -9.46 -2.00 -19.81
C PRO A 102 -8.60 -1.97 -21.07
N ASP A 103 -8.23 -0.79 -21.54
CA ASP A 103 -7.35 -0.60 -22.71
C ASP A 103 -5.87 -0.85 -22.41
N LEU A 104 -5.50 -1.16 -21.16
CA LEU A 104 -4.11 -1.45 -20.80
C LEU A 104 -3.64 -2.72 -21.51
N ALA A 105 -2.44 -2.69 -22.08
CA ALA A 105 -1.90 -3.83 -22.82
C ALA A 105 -1.86 -5.10 -21.95
N ALA A 106 -2.21 -6.24 -22.51
CA ALA A 106 -2.24 -7.52 -21.79
C ALA A 106 -0.88 -7.88 -21.12
N SER A 107 0.24 -7.47 -21.73
CA SER A 107 1.57 -7.63 -21.14
C SER A 107 1.76 -6.81 -19.86
N ASP A 108 1.13 -5.64 -19.75
CA ASP A 108 1.20 -4.81 -18.57
C ASP A 108 0.23 -5.30 -17.48
N VAL A 109 -0.95 -5.80 -17.86
CA VAL A 109 -1.85 -6.50 -16.92
C VAL A 109 -1.16 -7.73 -16.34
N ALA A 110 -0.44 -8.52 -17.15
CA ALA A 110 0.33 -9.66 -16.68
C ALA A 110 1.42 -9.27 -15.67
N LYS A 111 2.07 -8.13 -15.82
CA LYS A 111 3.01 -7.59 -14.82
C LYS A 111 2.30 -7.21 -13.51
N LEU A 112 1.15 -6.52 -13.58
CA LEU A 112 0.39 -6.17 -12.40
C LEU A 112 -0.06 -7.41 -11.62
N ARG A 113 -0.43 -8.48 -12.34
CA ARG A 113 -0.80 -9.76 -11.77
C ARG A 113 0.30 -10.34 -10.87
N THR A 114 1.58 -10.18 -11.23
CA THR A 114 2.69 -10.70 -10.43
C THR A 114 2.81 -10.06 -9.03
N PHE A 115 2.23 -8.88 -8.81
CA PHE A 115 2.19 -8.23 -7.50
C PHE A 115 1.06 -8.76 -6.60
N VAL A 116 0.14 -9.54 -7.15
CA VAL A 116 -1.08 -9.98 -6.45
C VAL A 116 -1.10 -11.48 -6.22
N GLU A 117 -0.63 -12.27 -7.20
CA GLU A 117 -0.64 -13.72 -7.12
C GLU A 117 0.25 -14.23 -5.97
N GLY A 118 -0.33 -15.04 -5.10
CA GLY A 118 0.36 -15.61 -3.94
C GLY A 118 0.41 -14.71 -2.71
N ASP A 119 -0.06 -13.48 -2.81
CA ASP A 119 -0.08 -12.53 -1.69
C ASP A 119 -1.49 -12.34 -1.11
N SER A 120 -1.56 -12.20 0.21
CA SER A 120 -2.79 -11.80 0.90
C SER A 120 -2.98 -10.28 0.85
N HIS A 121 -4.22 -9.83 1.03
CA HIS A 121 -4.58 -8.41 1.07
C HIS A 121 -4.20 -7.65 -0.22
N MET A 122 -4.31 -8.34 -1.35
CA MET A 122 -4.08 -7.76 -2.66
C MET A 122 -5.25 -8.05 -3.60
N LEU A 123 -5.67 -7.04 -4.34
CA LEU A 123 -6.71 -7.12 -5.36
C LEU A 123 -6.18 -6.56 -6.68
N LEU A 124 -6.50 -7.20 -7.79
CA LEU A 124 -6.32 -6.67 -9.14
C LEU A 124 -7.62 -6.82 -9.91
N SER A 125 -8.13 -5.74 -10.48
CA SER A 125 -9.29 -5.78 -11.38
C SER A 125 -9.27 -4.65 -12.40
N PRO A 126 -9.96 -4.79 -13.53
CA PRO A 126 -10.24 -3.64 -14.39
C PRO A 126 -11.14 -2.64 -13.67
N TYR A 127 -11.00 -1.36 -14.04
CA TYR A 127 -11.88 -0.27 -13.60
C TYR A 127 -12.03 0.74 -14.75
N PRO A 128 -13.13 0.67 -15.54
CA PRO A 128 -13.27 1.44 -16.78
C PRO A 128 -13.22 2.95 -16.63
N ASP A 129 -13.76 3.49 -15.52
CA ASP A 129 -13.92 4.93 -15.32
C ASP A 129 -12.75 5.57 -14.58
N GLN A 130 -11.61 4.88 -14.43
CA GLN A 130 -10.47 5.46 -13.74
C GLN A 130 -9.70 6.47 -14.61
N PRO A 131 -9.07 7.50 -13.97
CA PRO A 131 -8.44 8.61 -14.69
C PRO A 131 -7.06 8.28 -15.27
N SER A 132 -6.46 7.15 -14.90
CA SER A 132 -5.09 6.79 -15.28
C SER A 132 -5.00 5.32 -15.68
N PRO A 133 -4.03 4.92 -16.52
CA PRO A 133 -3.86 3.53 -16.94
C PRO A 133 -3.78 2.53 -15.78
N VAL A 134 -3.14 2.92 -14.68
CA VAL A 134 -3.01 2.10 -13.45
C VAL A 134 -3.26 2.98 -12.24
N VAL A 135 -4.06 2.48 -11.29
CA VAL A 135 -4.29 3.15 -10.01
C VAL A 135 -4.09 2.15 -8.87
N LEU A 136 -3.30 2.54 -7.87
CA LEU A 136 -3.17 1.80 -6.62
C LEU A 136 -3.94 2.52 -5.52
N THR A 137 -4.80 1.80 -4.85
CA THR A 137 -5.64 2.34 -3.78
C THR A 137 -5.49 1.52 -2.51
N ALA A 138 -5.27 2.18 -1.39
CA ALA A 138 -5.40 1.65 -0.04
C ALA A 138 -6.30 2.58 0.78
N TRP A 139 -6.68 2.20 1.98
CA TRP A 139 -7.58 3.02 2.79
C TRP A 139 -7.04 4.44 3.01
N GLY A 140 -7.76 5.43 2.52
CA GLY A 140 -7.41 6.85 2.62
C GLY A 140 -6.23 7.31 1.76
N VAL A 141 -5.68 6.48 0.86
CA VAL A 141 -4.55 6.86 0.02
C VAL A 141 -4.65 6.30 -1.39
N GLN A 142 -4.12 7.04 -2.36
CA GLN A 142 -4.11 6.61 -3.76
C GLN A 142 -2.86 7.07 -4.50
N LEU A 143 -2.43 6.28 -5.47
CA LEU A 143 -1.36 6.59 -6.40
C LEU A 143 -1.81 6.30 -7.82
N GLN A 144 -1.78 7.31 -8.69
CA GLN A 144 -2.08 7.19 -10.11
C GLN A 144 -0.77 7.05 -10.91
N LEU A 145 -0.77 6.17 -11.90
CA LEU A 145 0.41 5.80 -12.67
C LEU A 145 0.08 5.70 -14.17
N ASP A 146 1.05 6.05 -14.99
CA ASP A 146 0.92 6.00 -16.45
C ASP A 146 1.20 4.61 -17.03
N ASN A 147 1.84 3.71 -16.28
CA ASN A 147 2.20 2.37 -16.77
C ASN A 147 2.49 1.39 -15.62
N ALA A 148 2.53 0.10 -15.97
CA ALA A 148 2.78 -1.02 -15.05
C ALA A 148 4.27 -1.26 -14.70
N ASN A 149 5.20 -0.47 -15.24
CA ASN A 149 6.64 -0.61 -14.96
C ASN A 149 7.14 0.37 -13.89
N ASP A 150 6.24 1.16 -13.30
CA ASP A 150 6.61 2.17 -12.32
C ASP A 150 7.12 1.53 -11.03
N GLY A 151 8.36 1.85 -10.64
CA GLY A 151 8.97 1.32 -9.42
C GLY A 151 8.28 1.73 -8.12
N ARG A 152 7.35 2.72 -8.17
CA ARG A 152 6.54 3.13 -7.02
C ARG A 152 5.48 2.07 -6.66
N ILE A 153 5.12 1.15 -7.57
CA ILE A 153 4.16 0.08 -7.31
C ILE A 153 4.59 -0.76 -6.10
N ALA A 154 5.78 -1.33 -6.15
CA ALA A 154 6.29 -2.18 -5.06
C ALA A 154 6.40 -1.40 -3.73
N ARG A 155 6.83 -0.14 -3.78
CA ARG A 155 6.93 0.72 -2.59
C ARG A 155 5.55 1.04 -1.99
N PHE A 156 4.56 1.32 -2.83
CA PHE A 156 3.19 1.56 -2.39
C PHE A 156 2.62 0.33 -1.68
N ILE A 157 2.74 -0.85 -2.30
CA ILE A 157 2.30 -2.12 -1.71
C ILE A 157 2.99 -2.37 -0.37
N SER A 158 4.32 -2.30 -0.32
CA SER A 158 5.09 -2.51 0.91
C SER A 158 4.67 -1.59 2.06
N ARG A 159 4.30 -0.34 1.74
CA ARG A 159 3.96 0.66 2.75
C ARG A 159 2.52 0.60 3.23
N TYR A 160 1.57 0.27 2.33
CA TYR A 160 0.15 0.44 2.60
C TYR A 160 -0.62 -0.86 2.75
N ARG A 161 -0.09 -2.00 2.30
CA ARG A 161 -0.68 -3.31 2.56
C ARG A 161 -0.57 -3.64 4.04
N GLN A 162 -1.72 -3.77 4.72
CA GLN A 162 -1.79 -3.90 6.18
C GLN A 162 -0.97 -2.81 6.91
N GLY A 163 -0.94 -1.63 6.33
CA GLY A 163 -0.08 -0.53 6.72
C GLY A 163 -0.72 0.43 7.74
N PRO A 164 -0.08 1.58 7.97
CA PRO A 164 -0.44 2.50 9.06
C PRO A 164 -1.80 3.20 8.89
N PHE A 165 -2.45 3.09 7.74
CA PHE A 165 -3.78 3.66 7.48
C PHE A 165 -4.90 2.62 7.62
N THR A 166 -4.57 1.34 7.86
CA THR A 166 -5.56 0.31 8.19
C THR A 166 -6.21 0.67 9.52
N PRO A 167 -7.55 0.79 9.58
CA PRO A 167 -8.28 1.19 10.78
C PRO A 167 -8.17 0.19 11.94
#